data_7d4fdb6edd215915c68e0f89d16ea770
#
_entry.id   7d4fdb6edd215915c68e0f89d16ea770
#
_cell.length_a   1.000
_cell.length_b   1.000
_cell.length_c   1.000
_cell.angle_alpha   90.00
_cell.angle_beta   90.00
_cell.angle_gamma   90.00
#
_symmetry.space_group_name_H-M   'P 1'
#
loop_
_entity.id
_entity.type
_entity.pdbx_description
1 polymer ?
#
loop_
_entity_poly.entity_id
_entity_poly.type
_entity_poly.pdbx_seq_one_letter_code
_entity_poly.pdbx_strand_id
1 'polypeptide(L)'
;MRIPLLGALGLIALVVVVTVRGRVPGVNPAPPSLPTGDSERNRGDSIGELRAARWEWALGYNSYLPAMVQNSDSTLKHWPERVNDPLKVYLSDSGARGLTGDHLRVVREAFDRWKTVGTSTIPISYRFVRNPENADVQVNWITSFNDGRAGRADIVWSGFWYIQRATLTLATHTEDGFQYPVEGVYTVALHEIGHLLGLGHSDDGRDVMFPATTIHELTRRDRLTARLLYAIPPGPIN
;
A
#
# COMPACT_ATOMS: atom_id res chain seq x y z
N MET A 1 -39.83 -16.75 29.68
CA MET A 1 -38.39 -16.98 29.76
C MET A 1 -37.78 -16.49 28.43
N ARG A 2 -37.24 -15.27 28.40
CA ARG A 2 -36.68 -14.65 27.17
C ARG A 2 -35.19 -14.91 27.17
N ILE A 3 -34.71 -15.60 26.16
CA ILE A 3 -33.28 -15.85 25.93
C ILE A 3 -32.74 -14.61 25.19
N PRO A 4 -31.67 -13.94 25.67
CA PRO A 4 -31.07 -12.85 24.92
C PRO A 4 -30.30 -13.45 23.74
N LEU A 5 -30.59 -12.93 22.55
CA LEU A 5 -29.78 -13.16 21.36
C LEU A 5 -28.43 -12.46 21.57
N LEU A 6 -27.39 -13.22 21.91
CA LEU A 6 -26.02 -12.75 21.80
C LEU A 6 -25.70 -12.60 20.31
N GLY A 7 -25.62 -11.36 19.87
CA GLY A 7 -25.09 -11.03 18.56
C GLY A 7 -23.63 -11.51 18.48
N ALA A 8 -23.38 -12.54 17.70
CA ALA A 8 -22.05 -12.93 17.29
C ALA A 8 -21.49 -11.81 16.38
N LEU A 9 -20.74 -10.87 16.96
CA LEU A 9 -19.80 -10.05 16.22
C LEU A 9 -18.74 -11.01 15.67
N GLY A 10 -18.96 -11.48 14.43
CA GLY A 10 -18.00 -12.26 13.70
C GLY A 10 -16.71 -11.46 13.56
N LEU A 11 -15.65 -11.91 14.21
CA LEU A 11 -14.31 -11.41 14.03
C LEU A 11 -13.94 -11.70 12.57
N ILE A 12 -14.01 -10.70 11.71
CA ILE A 12 -13.55 -10.81 10.31
C ILE A 12 -12.03 -10.87 10.39
N ALA A 13 -11.46 -12.05 10.33
CA ALA A 13 -10.04 -12.24 10.18
C ALA A 13 -9.63 -11.76 8.78
N LEU A 14 -9.03 -10.58 8.69
CA LEU A 14 -8.49 -10.05 7.45
C LEU A 14 -7.15 -10.76 7.18
N VAL A 15 -7.16 -11.77 6.33
CA VAL A 15 -5.93 -12.38 5.82
C VAL A 15 -5.49 -11.60 4.60
N VAL A 16 -4.40 -10.87 4.71
CA VAL A 16 -3.80 -10.12 3.61
C VAL A 16 -2.58 -10.87 3.10
N VAL A 17 -2.55 -11.19 1.82
CA VAL A 17 -1.38 -11.72 1.13
C VAL A 17 -0.95 -10.71 0.08
N VAL A 18 0.23 -10.11 0.28
CA VAL A 18 0.87 -9.29 -0.75
C VAL A 18 1.51 -10.23 -1.76
N THR A 19 0.96 -10.31 -2.96
CA THR A 19 1.58 -11.03 -4.06
C THR A 19 2.51 -10.09 -4.80
N VAL A 20 3.79 -10.23 -4.54
CA VAL A 20 4.83 -9.47 -5.24
C VAL A 20 5.09 -10.14 -6.58
N ARG A 21 4.56 -9.59 -7.67
CA ARG A 21 4.81 -10.09 -9.03
C ARG A 21 6.11 -9.49 -9.58
N GLY A 22 6.98 -10.38 -10.06
CA GLY A 22 8.33 -10.11 -10.50
C GLY A 22 8.49 -9.01 -11.57
N ARG A 23 9.75 -8.69 -11.80
CA ARG A 23 10.32 -7.70 -12.71
C ARG A 23 9.68 -7.71 -14.11
N VAL A 24 9.29 -6.55 -14.63
CA VAL A 24 8.95 -6.34 -16.04
C VAL A 24 10.25 -6.30 -16.83
N PRO A 25 10.49 -7.22 -17.80
CA PRO A 25 11.66 -7.14 -18.66
C PRO A 25 11.51 -5.93 -19.62
N GLY A 26 12.51 -5.08 -19.68
CA GLY A 26 12.70 -4.16 -20.80
C GLY A 26 12.22 -2.71 -20.64
N VAL A 27 11.69 -2.27 -19.50
CA VAL A 27 11.39 -0.84 -19.28
C VAL A 27 12.40 -0.28 -18.26
N ASN A 28 13.39 0.44 -18.76
CA ASN A 28 14.26 1.29 -17.97
C ASN A 28 13.71 2.73 -18.00
N PRO A 29 12.96 3.21 -16.99
CA PRO A 29 12.81 4.66 -16.82
C PRO A 29 14.18 5.21 -16.42
N ALA A 30 14.56 6.36 -17.01
CA ALA A 30 15.74 7.08 -16.57
C ALA A 30 15.61 7.37 -15.06
N PRO A 31 16.63 7.11 -14.25
CA PRO A 31 16.61 7.46 -12.84
C PRO A 31 16.40 8.97 -12.70
N PRO A 32 15.71 9.46 -11.65
CA PRO A 32 15.71 10.88 -11.35
C PRO A 32 17.16 11.35 -11.31
N SER A 33 17.45 12.42 -12.04
CA SER A 33 18.81 12.93 -12.29
C SER A 33 19.56 13.13 -10.97
N LEU A 34 20.54 12.26 -10.71
CA LEU A 34 21.56 12.47 -9.70
C LEU A 34 22.51 13.57 -10.17
N PRO A 35 23.26 14.21 -9.26
CA PRO A 35 24.22 15.25 -9.64
C PRO A 35 25.14 14.77 -10.76
N THR A 36 25.28 15.57 -11.79
CA THR A 36 26.15 15.30 -12.94
C THR A 36 27.61 15.27 -12.48
N GLY A 37 28.26 14.13 -12.58
CA GLY A 37 29.71 14.06 -12.33
C GLY A 37 30.31 12.67 -12.13
N ASP A 38 29.56 11.68 -11.65
CA ASP A 38 30.12 10.39 -11.30
C ASP A 38 29.81 9.29 -12.32
N SER A 39 30.77 8.36 -12.53
CA SER A 39 30.55 7.18 -13.35
C SER A 39 29.42 6.31 -12.77
N GLU A 40 28.71 5.54 -13.61
CA GLU A 40 27.56 4.69 -13.18
C GLU A 40 27.92 3.72 -12.04
N ARG A 41 29.16 3.23 -12.01
CA ARG A 41 29.65 2.34 -10.95
C ARG A 41 29.76 3.08 -9.60
N ASN A 42 30.25 4.31 -9.60
CA ASN A 42 30.39 5.14 -8.39
C ASN A 42 29.02 5.59 -7.84
N ARG A 43 27.99 5.72 -8.71
CA ARG A 43 26.62 6.03 -8.30
C ARG A 43 25.92 4.89 -7.56
N GLY A 44 26.16 3.64 -7.99
CA GLY A 44 25.60 2.46 -7.34
C GLY A 44 26.08 2.35 -5.89
N ASP A 45 27.37 2.54 -5.69
CA ASP A 45 28.01 2.52 -4.37
C ASP A 45 27.50 3.69 -3.51
N SER A 46 27.43 4.90 -4.03
CA SER A 46 26.91 6.09 -3.33
C SER A 46 25.43 5.97 -2.91
N ILE A 47 24.58 5.33 -3.73
CA ILE A 47 23.17 5.09 -3.38
C ILE A 47 23.08 4.02 -2.29
N GLY A 48 23.90 2.98 -2.35
CA GLY A 48 23.98 1.94 -1.32
C GLY A 48 24.38 2.52 0.04
N GLU A 49 25.44 3.32 0.06
CA GLU A 49 25.91 4.01 1.26
C GLU A 49 24.85 4.97 1.83
N LEU A 50 24.21 5.76 0.98
CA LEU A 50 23.12 6.65 1.38
C LEU A 50 21.95 5.89 1.97
N ARG A 51 21.57 4.75 1.35
CA ARG A 51 20.51 3.88 1.86
C ARG A 51 20.87 3.33 3.23
N ALA A 52 22.06 2.80 3.42
CA ALA A 52 22.52 2.28 4.69
C ALA A 52 22.50 3.37 5.80
N ALA A 53 23.04 4.55 5.51
CA ALA A 53 23.05 5.66 6.47
C ALA A 53 21.63 6.11 6.85
N ARG A 54 20.71 6.18 5.88
CA ARG A 54 19.31 6.55 6.15
C ARG A 54 18.54 5.44 6.84
N TRP A 55 18.87 4.19 6.59
CA TRP A 55 18.31 3.06 7.32
C TRP A 55 18.70 3.13 8.80
N GLU A 56 19.98 3.26 9.11
CA GLU A 56 20.45 3.41 10.51
C GLU A 56 19.78 4.60 11.22
N TRP A 57 19.68 5.73 10.52
CA TRP A 57 18.93 6.87 11.04
C TRP A 57 17.46 6.53 11.33
N ALA A 58 16.80 5.79 10.45
CA ALA A 58 15.38 5.42 10.59
C ALA A 58 15.14 4.45 11.75
N LEU A 59 16.11 3.63 12.13
CA LEU A 59 16.02 2.72 13.28
C LEU A 59 15.87 3.46 14.62
N GLY A 60 16.28 4.73 14.70
CA GLY A 60 16.07 5.58 15.88
C GLY A 60 14.63 6.01 16.12
N TYR A 61 13.70 5.65 15.23
CA TYR A 61 12.29 6.06 15.32
C TYR A 61 11.37 4.89 15.67
N ASN A 62 10.28 5.17 16.39
CA ASN A 62 9.24 4.18 16.67
C ASN A 62 8.36 3.95 15.42
N SER A 63 8.87 3.11 14.51
CA SER A 63 8.20 2.70 13.25
C SER A 63 8.20 1.18 13.12
N TYR A 64 7.46 0.64 12.16
CA TYR A 64 7.51 -0.79 11.85
C TYR A 64 8.35 -1.12 10.60
N LEU A 65 9.22 -0.18 10.16
CA LEU A 65 10.18 -0.47 9.08
C LEU A 65 11.01 -1.74 9.32
N PRO A 66 11.57 -1.98 10.52
CA PRO A 66 12.31 -3.21 10.79
C PRO A 66 11.46 -4.46 10.64
N ALA A 67 10.22 -4.43 11.16
CA ALA A 67 9.31 -5.57 11.07
C ALA A 67 8.92 -5.86 9.61
N MET A 68 8.63 -4.84 8.80
CA MET A 68 8.27 -5.04 7.40
C MET A 68 9.44 -5.57 6.56
N VAL A 69 10.68 -5.18 6.86
CA VAL A 69 11.87 -5.68 6.16
C VAL A 69 12.15 -7.13 6.53
N GLN A 70 12.01 -7.50 7.80
CA GLN A 70 12.17 -8.89 8.26
C GLN A 70 11.13 -9.85 7.67
N ASN A 71 9.92 -9.37 7.44
CA ASN A 71 8.80 -10.15 6.89
C ASN A 71 8.71 -10.12 5.36
N SER A 72 9.71 -9.55 4.68
CA SER A 72 9.80 -9.44 3.23
C SER A 72 11.12 -10.01 2.71
N ASP A 73 11.44 -9.71 1.45
CA ASP A 73 12.72 -10.04 0.81
C ASP A 73 13.88 -9.10 1.22
N SER A 74 13.78 -8.45 2.38
CA SER A 74 14.72 -7.45 2.88
C SER A 74 14.96 -6.30 1.90
N THR A 75 13.96 -5.94 1.12
CA THR A 75 14.07 -4.94 0.08
C THR A 75 12.99 -3.88 0.22
N LEU A 76 13.39 -2.61 0.29
CA LEU A 76 12.47 -1.49 0.26
C LEU A 76 12.02 -1.21 -1.17
N LYS A 77 10.72 -1.08 -1.36
CA LYS A 77 10.08 -0.74 -2.63
C LYS A 77 9.11 0.40 -2.40
N HIS A 78 9.17 1.44 -3.21
CA HIS A 78 8.20 2.53 -3.17
C HIS A 78 8.13 3.23 -4.54
N TRP A 79 7.13 4.08 -4.73
CA TRP A 79 7.05 4.91 -5.93
C TRP A 79 8.20 5.92 -5.99
N PRO A 80 8.64 6.32 -7.19
CA PRO A 80 9.43 7.54 -7.32
C PRO A 80 8.60 8.74 -6.84
N GLU A 81 9.24 9.86 -6.60
CA GLU A 81 8.53 11.09 -6.24
C GLU A 81 7.45 11.45 -7.28
N ARG A 82 6.23 11.69 -6.82
CA ARG A 82 5.03 11.94 -7.64
C ARG A 82 4.25 13.17 -7.17
N VAL A 83 4.96 14.22 -6.74
CA VAL A 83 4.32 15.47 -6.31
C VAL A 83 3.78 16.25 -7.51
N ASN A 84 4.60 16.44 -8.55
CA ASN A 84 4.26 17.22 -9.74
C ASN A 84 3.65 16.38 -10.87
N ASP A 85 3.82 15.07 -10.85
CA ASP A 85 3.19 14.11 -11.76
C ASP A 85 2.37 13.08 -10.95
N PRO A 86 1.12 13.40 -10.59
CA PRO A 86 0.30 12.58 -9.72
C PRO A 86 0.09 11.16 -10.26
N LEU A 87 0.13 10.16 -9.37
CA LEU A 87 -0.29 8.80 -9.70
C LEU A 87 -1.73 8.82 -10.23
N LYS A 88 -1.92 8.20 -11.37
CA LYS A 88 -3.23 8.07 -12.02
C LYS A 88 -3.91 6.84 -11.47
N VAL A 89 -5.01 7.03 -10.76
CA VAL A 89 -5.80 5.97 -10.13
C VAL A 89 -7.07 5.75 -10.93
N TYR A 90 -7.22 4.57 -11.51
CA TYR A 90 -8.50 4.11 -12.04
C TYR A 90 -9.26 3.36 -10.95
N LEU A 91 -10.47 3.77 -10.67
CA LEU A 91 -11.40 3.07 -9.77
C LEU A 91 -12.55 2.52 -10.59
N SER A 92 -12.60 1.20 -10.74
CA SER A 92 -13.69 0.51 -11.43
C SER A 92 -15.02 0.75 -10.69
N ASP A 93 -16.09 0.94 -11.44
CA ASP A 93 -17.45 1.05 -10.94
C ASP A 93 -18.30 -0.20 -11.19
N SER A 94 -17.64 -1.29 -11.57
CA SER A 94 -18.23 -2.59 -11.88
C SER A 94 -17.32 -3.74 -11.45
N GLY A 95 -17.77 -4.98 -11.61
CA GLY A 95 -16.97 -6.19 -11.41
C GLY A 95 -17.40 -7.06 -10.22
N ALA A 96 -18.30 -6.62 -9.35
CA ALA A 96 -18.74 -7.41 -8.20
C ALA A 96 -20.24 -7.25 -7.91
N ARG A 97 -20.86 -8.31 -7.41
CA ARG A 97 -22.22 -8.27 -6.88
C ARG A 97 -22.26 -7.34 -5.66
N GLY A 98 -23.31 -6.56 -5.50
CA GLY A 98 -23.52 -5.71 -4.34
C GLY A 98 -22.61 -4.47 -4.28
N LEU A 99 -21.83 -4.19 -5.33
CA LEU A 99 -21.07 -2.95 -5.43
C LEU A 99 -22.01 -1.75 -5.49
N THR A 100 -21.74 -0.71 -4.72
CA THR A 100 -22.56 0.51 -4.63
C THR A 100 -21.67 1.76 -4.72
N GLY A 101 -22.30 2.92 -4.92
CA GLY A 101 -21.61 4.21 -4.90
C GLY A 101 -20.91 4.51 -3.57
N ASP A 102 -21.40 3.97 -2.45
CA ASP A 102 -20.76 4.13 -1.14
C ASP A 102 -19.43 3.40 -1.07
N HIS A 103 -19.30 2.22 -1.67
CA HIS A 103 -18.03 1.53 -1.80
C HIS A 103 -16.99 2.37 -2.57
N LEU A 104 -17.41 2.99 -3.68
CA LEU A 104 -16.53 3.88 -4.46
C LEU A 104 -16.13 5.13 -3.66
N ARG A 105 -17.05 5.66 -2.87
CA ARG A 105 -16.81 6.83 -2.01
C ARG A 105 -15.77 6.52 -0.94
N VAL A 106 -15.94 5.42 -0.18
CA VAL A 106 -15.02 5.09 0.93
C VAL A 106 -13.62 4.73 0.43
N VAL A 107 -13.49 4.14 -0.76
CA VAL A 107 -12.16 3.94 -1.37
C VAL A 107 -11.49 5.27 -1.69
N ARG A 108 -12.22 6.25 -2.22
CA ARG A 108 -11.67 7.60 -2.45
C ARG A 108 -11.24 8.27 -1.14
N GLU A 109 -12.05 8.14 -0.08
CA GLU A 109 -11.73 8.63 1.25
C GLU A 109 -10.47 7.96 1.83
N ALA A 110 -10.29 6.66 1.62
CA ALA A 110 -9.10 5.94 2.05
C ALA A 110 -7.83 6.46 1.33
N PHE A 111 -7.89 6.73 0.02
CA PHE A 111 -6.81 7.41 -0.68
C PHE A 111 -6.54 8.80 -0.10
N ASP A 112 -7.57 9.61 0.14
CA ASP A 112 -7.42 10.94 0.71
C ASP A 112 -6.79 10.91 2.11
N ARG A 113 -7.04 9.86 2.89
CA ARG A 113 -6.44 9.67 4.21
C ARG A 113 -4.93 9.52 4.15
N TRP A 114 -4.43 8.75 3.21
CA TRP A 114 -2.99 8.62 2.98
C TRP A 114 -2.33 9.90 2.44
N LYS A 115 -3.06 10.72 1.72
CA LYS A 115 -2.57 12.03 1.22
C LYS A 115 -2.36 13.04 2.35
N THR A 116 -3.21 13.01 3.39
CA THR A 116 -3.18 13.96 4.51
C THR A 116 -2.26 13.55 5.65
N VAL A 117 -1.20 12.81 5.38
CA VAL A 117 -0.26 12.31 6.39
C VAL A 117 0.57 13.43 7.05
N GLY A 118 -0.08 14.24 7.90
CA GLY A 118 0.56 15.24 8.76
C GLY A 118 1.17 16.44 8.03
N THR A 119 1.99 17.24 8.73
CA THR A 119 2.70 18.42 8.19
C THR A 119 3.86 18.06 7.25
N SER A 120 4.28 16.78 7.21
CA SER A 120 5.26 16.25 6.26
C SER A 120 4.57 15.15 5.46
N THR A 121 4.13 15.48 4.27
CA THR A 121 3.52 14.55 3.32
C THR A 121 4.58 13.60 2.76
N ILE A 122 4.17 12.34 2.50
CA ILE A 122 4.96 11.51 1.59
C ILE A 122 4.98 12.20 0.22
N PRO A 123 6.06 12.09 -0.59
CA PRO A 123 6.18 12.79 -1.87
C PRO A 123 5.33 12.13 -2.96
N ILE A 124 4.08 11.79 -2.63
CA ILE A 124 3.10 11.15 -3.50
C ILE A 124 1.83 11.98 -3.52
N SER A 125 1.43 12.36 -4.72
CA SER A 125 0.10 12.85 -5.02
C SER A 125 -0.59 11.89 -6.00
N TYR A 126 -1.91 11.95 -6.10
CA TYR A 126 -2.67 11.12 -7.04
C TYR A 126 -3.89 11.87 -7.57
N ARG A 127 -4.40 11.39 -8.69
CA ARG A 127 -5.66 11.83 -9.31
C ARG A 127 -6.41 10.66 -9.89
N PHE A 128 -7.74 10.69 -9.79
CA PHE A 128 -8.57 9.67 -10.42
C PHE A 128 -8.71 9.92 -11.93
N VAL A 129 -8.62 8.84 -12.70
CA VAL A 129 -8.76 8.83 -14.16
C VAL A 129 -9.90 7.91 -14.59
N ARG A 130 -10.46 8.17 -15.79
CA ARG A 130 -11.58 7.37 -16.32
C ARG A 130 -11.13 6.18 -17.17
N ASN A 131 -9.95 6.25 -17.77
CA ASN A 131 -9.43 5.19 -18.63
C ASN A 131 -8.41 4.32 -17.88
N PRO A 132 -8.67 3.01 -17.69
CA PRO A 132 -7.76 2.09 -17.03
C PRO A 132 -6.40 1.95 -17.72
N GLU A 133 -6.33 2.13 -19.05
CA GLU A 133 -5.09 2.02 -19.81
C GLU A 133 -4.06 3.10 -19.42
N ASN A 134 -4.55 4.23 -18.94
CA ASN A 134 -3.73 5.37 -18.51
C ASN A 134 -3.41 5.36 -17.02
N ALA A 135 -3.80 4.30 -16.29
CA ALA A 135 -3.65 4.25 -14.84
C ALA A 135 -2.31 3.66 -14.41
N ASP A 136 -1.69 4.28 -13.41
CA ASP A 136 -0.56 3.73 -12.67
C ASP A 136 -1.06 2.73 -11.61
N VAL A 137 -2.25 3.00 -11.05
CA VAL A 137 -2.94 2.17 -10.05
C VAL A 137 -4.33 1.83 -10.57
N GLN A 138 -4.68 0.54 -10.56
CA GLN A 138 -6.02 0.06 -10.88
C GLN A 138 -6.69 -0.50 -9.63
N VAL A 139 -7.90 -0.02 -9.32
CA VAL A 139 -8.74 -0.55 -8.25
C VAL A 139 -9.88 -1.32 -8.88
N ASN A 140 -9.91 -2.63 -8.63
CA ASN A 140 -10.87 -3.57 -9.16
C ASN A 140 -11.71 -4.20 -8.04
N TRP A 141 -12.87 -4.74 -8.41
CA TRP A 141 -13.78 -5.38 -7.48
C TRP A 141 -14.03 -6.83 -7.87
N ILE A 142 -14.16 -7.67 -6.86
CA ILE A 142 -14.66 -9.05 -6.99
C ILE A 142 -15.76 -9.29 -5.96
N THR A 143 -16.57 -10.30 -6.17
CA THR A 143 -17.60 -10.63 -5.19
C THR A 143 -16.96 -11.15 -3.90
N SER A 144 -16.09 -12.13 -3.99
CA SER A 144 -15.35 -12.70 -2.84
C SER A 144 -14.04 -13.32 -3.29
N PHE A 145 -13.05 -13.39 -2.40
CA PHE A 145 -11.90 -14.27 -2.53
C PHE A 145 -12.28 -15.67 -2.01
N ASN A 146 -11.54 -16.69 -2.42
CA ASN A 146 -11.72 -18.10 -2.02
C ASN A 146 -10.78 -18.52 -0.87
N ASP A 147 -10.12 -17.58 -0.23
CA ASP A 147 -9.14 -17.78 0.84
C ASP A 147 -9.38 -16.88 2.06
N GLY A 148 -10.60 -16.36 2.16
CA GLY A 148 -11.07 -15.56 3.29
C GLY A 148 -10.55 -14.12 3.36
N ARG A 149 -9.71 -13.68 2.41
CA ARG A 149 -9.27 -12.28 2.38
C ARG A 149 -10.37 -11.35 1.88
N ALA A 150 -10.31 -10.07 2.28
CA ALA A 150 -11.23 -9.05 1.83
C ALA A 150 -10.60 -8.06 0.82
N GLY A 151 -9.27 -8.03 0.75
CA GLY A 151 -8.51 -7.22 -0.18
C GLY A 151 -7.19 -7.86 -0.59
N ARG A 152 -6.59 -7.32 -1.66
CA ARG A 152 -5.26 -7.69 -2.12
C ARG A 152 -4.62 -6.55 -2.90
N ALA A 153 -3.40 -6.20 -2.55
CA ALA A 153 -2.55 -5.30 -3.31
C ALA A 153 -1.46 -6.08 -4.06
N ASP A 154 -1.36 -5.86 -5.36
CA ASP A 154 -0.29 -6.37 -6.21
C ASP A 154 0.54 -5.20 -6.71
N ILE A 155 1.87 -5.21 -6.54
CA ILE A 155 2.79 -4.19 -7.03
C ILE A 155 3.76 -4.75 -8.07
N VAL A 156 4.09 -3.94 -9.07
CA VAL A 156 5.11 -4.22 -10.07
C VAL A 156 6.19 -3.15 -9.96
N TRP A 157 7.46 -3.54 -9.88
CA TRP A 157 8.60 -2.63 -9.71
C TRP A 157 9.67 -2.85 -10.78
N SER A 158 10.53 -1.84 -10.97
CA SER A 158 11.67 -1.86 -11.88
C SER A 158 12.90 -2.55 -11.27
N GLY A 159 13.94 -2.72 -12.06
CA GLY A 159 15.25 -3.17 -11.57
C GLY A 159 15.92 -2.23 -10.56
N PHE A 160 15.40 -1.00 -10.42
CA PHE A 160 15.84 -0.02 -9.41
C PHE A 160 14.92 0.02 -8.18
N TRP A 161 14.05 -0.97 -8.00
CA TRP A 161 13.14 -1.13 -6.86
C TRP A 161 12.04 -0.08 -6.73
N TYR A 162 11.87 0.76 -7.75
CA TYR A 162 10.74 1.69 -7.81
C TYR A 162 9.48 0.99 -8.31
N ILE A 163 8.37 1.20 -7.60
CA ILE A 163 7.05 0.73 -8.04
C ILE A 163 6.68 1.47 -9.33
N GLN A 164 6.18 0.74 -10.31
CA GLN A 164 5.77 1.26 -11.61
C GLN A 164 4.28 1.14 -11.85
N ARG A 165 3.68 0.08 -11.34
CA ARG A 165 2.24 -0.19 -11.43
C ARG A 165 1.78 -0.91 -10.17
N ALA A 166 0.50 -0.71 -9.85
CA ALA A 166 -0.14 -1.42 -8.77
C ALA A 166 -1.59 -1.78 -9.11
N THR A 167 -2.07 -2.87 -8.53
CA THR A 167 -3.47 -3.27 -8.61
C THR A 167 -3.98 -3.53 -7.22
N LEU A 168 -5.10 -2.91 -6.89
CA LEU A 168 -5.87 -3.17 -5.69
C LEU A 168 -7.12 -3.96 -6.08
N THR A 169 -7.34 -5.11 -5.48
CA THR A 169 -8.57 -5.88 -5.64
C THR A 169 -9.29 -5.92 -4.31
N LEU A 170 -10.55 -5.50 -4.29
CA LEU A 170 -11.39 -5.47 -3.10
C LEU A 170 -12.59 -6.41 -3.30
N ALA A 171 -12.96 -7.13 -2.24
CA ALA A 171 -14.16 -7.96 -2.22
C ALA A 171 -15.35 -7.19 -1.63
N THR A 172 -16.56 -7.48 -2.13
CA THR A 172 -17.81 -6.96 -1.59
C THR A 172 -18.46 -7.92 -0.60
N HIS A 173 -18.07 -9.20 -0.61
CA HIS A 173 -18.65 -10.25 0.23
C HIS A 173 -17.54 -11.16 0.79
N THR A 174 -17.85 -11.83 1.90
CA THR A 174 -17.09 -12.97 2.41
C THR A 174 -17.24 -14.17 1.48
N GLU A 175 -16.41 -15.19 1.65
CA GLU A 175 -16.53 -16.47 0.95
C GLU A 175 -17.91 -17.13 1.18
N ASP A 176 -18.45 -17.01 2.39
CA ASP A 176 -19.78 -17.51 2.77
C ASP A 176 -20.94 -16.66 2.22
N GLY A 177 -20.65 -15.62 1.47
CA GLY A 177 -21.64 -14.77 0.78
C GLY A 177 -22.23 -13.63 1.62
N PHE A 178 -21.72 -13.34 2.82
CA PHE A 178 -22.13 -12.18 3.60
C PHE A 178 -21.50 -10.91 3.01
N GLN A 179 -22.33 -9.89 2.78
CA GLN A 179 -21.83 -8.61 2.28
C GLN A 179 -21.02 -7.88 3.36
N TYR A 180 -19.85 -7.38 3.00
CA TYR A 180 -19.06 -6.54 3.89
C TYR A 180 -19.78 -5.20 4.13
N PRO A 181 -19.82 -4.72 5.37
CA PRO A 181 -20.29 -3.35 5.64
C PRO A 181 -19.34 -2.34 4.97
N VAL A 182 -19.88 -1.19 4.60
CA VAL A 182 -19.11 -0.13 3.90
C VAL A 182 -17.87 0.31 4.71
N GLU A 183 -17.98 0.37 6.05
CA GLU A 183 -16.89 0.67 6.96
C GLU A 183 -15.80 -0.41 6.94
N GLY A 184 -16.19 -1.67 6.78
CA GLY A 184 -15.25 -2.78 6.60
C GLY A 184 -14.47 -2.65 5.29
N VAL A 185 -15.15 -2.31 4.20
CA VAL A 185 -14.50 -2.04 2.90
C VAL A 185 -13.55 -0.84 3.00
N TYR A 186 -13.91 0.21 3.74
CA TYR A 186 -13.03 1.34 4.01
C TYR A 186 -11.74 0.91 4.72
N THR A 187 -11.86 0.11 5.79
CA THR A 187 -10.71 -0.40 6.54
C THR A 187 -9.77 -1.22 5.67
N VAL A 188 -10.34 -2.14 4.88
CA VAL A 188 -9.58 -2.95 3.92
C VAL A 188 -8.89 -2.06 2.90
N ALA A 189 -9.61 -1.11 2.30
CA ALA A 189 -9.03 -0.18 1.33
C ALA A 189 -7.89 0.64 1.94
N LEU A 190 -8.05 1.13 3.17
CA LEU A 190 -7.02 1.89 3.89
C LEU A 190 -5.75 1.07 4.08
N HIS A 191 -5.87 -0.20 4.47
CA HIS A 191 -4.77 -1.15 4.62
C HIS A 191 -4.08 -1.44 3.27
N GLU A 192 -4.85 -1.83 2.27
CA GLU A 192 -4.32 -2.20 0.96
C GLU A 192 -3.64 -1.04 0.23
N ILE A 193 -4.13 0.20 0.41
CA ILE A 193 -3.46 1.39 -0.13
C ILE A 193 -2.10 1.57 0.52
N GLY A 194 -1.93 1.24 1.79
CA GLY A 194 -0.60 1.20 2.42
C GLY A 194 0.36 0.28 1.67
N HIS A 195 -0.08 -0.91 1.28
CA HIS A 195 0.72 -1.82 0.45
C HIS A 195 1.00 -1.25 -0.95
N LEU A 196 0.03 -0.57 -1.57
CA LEU A 196 0.26 0.13 -2.84
C LEU A 196 1.35 1.21 -2.72
N LEU A 197 1.50 1.81 -1.55
CA LEU A 197 2.55 2.79 -1.26
C LEU A 197 3.91 2.16 -0.95
N GLY A 198 3.98 0.84 -0.83
CA GLY A 198 5.20 0.08 -0.54
C GLY A 198 5.35 -0.33 0.92
N LEU A 199 4.37 -0.07 1.78
CA LEU A 199 4.40 -0.51 3.17
C LEU A 199 4.19 -2.02 3.27
N GLY A 200 4.94 -2.67 4.16
CA GLY A 200 4.68 -4.02 4.63
C GLY A 200 3.78 -4.01 5.86
N HIS A 201 3.60 -5.19 6.45
CA HIS A 201 2.80 -5.33 7.67
C HIS A 201 3.48 -4.74 8.90
N SER A 202 2.66 -4.22 9.80
CA SER A 202 3.03 -3.85 11.16
C SER A 202 3.01 -5.08 12.09
N ASP A 203 3.79 -5.01 13.15
CA ASP A 203 3.84 -5.96 14.26
C ASP A 203 2.91 -5.59 15.45
N ASP A 204 2.16 -4.48 15.35
CA ASP A 204 1.28 -3.97 16.41
C ASP A 204 -0.18 -3.93 15.92
N GLY A 205 -1.09 -4.63 16.59
CA GLY A 205 -2.51 -4.68 16.25
C GLY A 205 -3.25 -3.33 16.33
N ARG A 206 -2.60 -2.28 16.84
CA ARG A 206 -3.13 -0.92 16.84
C ARG A 206 -2.89 -0.17 15.54
N ASP A 207 -2.03 -0.65 14.67
CA ASP A 207 -1.73 -0.02 13.39
C ASP A 207 -2.69 -0.49 12.30
N VAL A 208 -2.95 0.38 11.31
CA VAL A 208 -3.73 0.01 10.11
C VAL A 208 -3.04 -1.09 9.33
N MET A 209 -1.69 -1.10 9.28
CA MET A 209 -0.93 -2.10 8.56
C MET A 209 -0.74 -3.43 9.30
N PHE A 210 -1.42 -3.66 10.42
CA PHE A 210 -1.47 -4.98 11.04
C PHE A 210 -2.28 -5.96 10.16
N PRO A 211 -1.83 -7.22 9.95
CA PRO A 211 -2.46 -8.15 8.99
C PRO A 211 -3.96 -8.39 9.18
N ALA A 212 -4.44 -8.36 10.42
CA ALA A 212 -5.85 -8.55 10.77
C ALA A 212 -6.43 -7.27 11.41
N THR A 213 -6.19 -6.12 10.76
CA THR A 213 -6.59 -4.83 11.32
C THR A 213 -8.10 -4.63 11.34
N THR A 214 -8.58 -4.00 12.42
CA THR A 214 -9.93 -3.44 12.54
C THR A 214 -9.87 -1.92 12.72
N ILE A 215 -8.71 -1.32 12.48
CA ILE A 215 -8.43 0.10 12.73
C ILE A 215 -8.88 0.92 11.52
N HIS A 216 -9.73 1.91 11.75
CA HIS A 216 -10.32 2.77 10.70
C HIS A 216 -9.57 4.10 10.50
N GLU A 217 -8.45 4.32 11.19
CA GLU A 217 -7.68 5.55 11.16
C GLU A 217 -6.19 5.29 11.13
N LEU A 218 -5.47 6.01 10.26
CA LEU A 218 -4.01 5.95 10.23
C LEU A 218 -3.43 6.40 11.57
N THR A 219 -2.63 5.54 12.18
CA THR A 219 -1.93 5.86 13.42
C THR A 219 -0.75 6.82 13.18
N ARG A 220 -0.19 7.35 14.25
CA ARG A 220 1.07 8.10 14.16
C ARG A 220 2.20 7.21 13.62
N ARG A 221 2.18 5.92 13.97
CA ARG A 221 3.20 4.96 13.58
C ARG A 221 3.09 4.60 12.10
N ASP A 222 1.89 4.39 11.55
CA ASP A 222 1.67 4.21 10.10
C ASP A 222 2.23 5.39 9.30
N ARG A 223 1.88 6.61 9.73
CA ARG A 223 2.32 7.85 9.08
C ARG A 223 3.84 8.02 9.12
N LEU A 224 4.43 7.73 10.28
CA LEU A 224 5.87 7.83 10.46
C LEU A 224 6.60 6.80 9.59
N THR A 225 6.13 5.55 9.56
CA THR A 225 6.72 4.49 8.76
C THR A 225 6.66 4.84 7.27
N ALA A 226 5.54 5.35 6.76
CA ALA A 226 5.42 5.81 5.39
C ALA A 226 6.44 6.92 5.05
N ARG A 227 6.59 7.92 5.94
CA ARG A 227 7.58 8.99 5.72
C ARG A 227 9.01 8.48 5.71
N LEU A 228 9.36 7.58 6.63
CA LEU A 228 10.70 6.99 6.69
C LEU A 228 10.98 6.13 5.46
N LEU A 229 10.01 5.33 5.00
CA LEU A 229 10.12 4.56 3.76
C LEU A 229 10.51 5.44 2.56
N TYR A 230 9.82 6.57 2.39
CA TYR A 230 10.11 7.48 1.28
C TYR A 230 11.36 8.36 1.49
N ALA A 231 11.88 8.42 2.70
CA ALA A 231 13.15 9.09 2.98
C ALA A 231 14.37 8.22 2.63
N ILE A 232 14.19 6.91 2.45
CA ILE A 232 15.28 5.94 2.18
C ILE A 232 15.21 5.56 0.70
N PRO A 233 16.32 5.62 -0.06
CA PRO A 233 16.34 5.13 -1.43
C PRO A 233 15.88 3.66 -1.50
N PRO A 234 15.04 3.25 -2.46
CA PRO A 234 14.58 1.88 -2.56
C PRO A 234 15.72 0.93 -2.89
N GLY A 235 15.58 -0.35 -2.49
CA GLY A 235 16.57 -1.38 -2.70
C GLY A 235 16.79 -2.28 -1.49
N PRO A 236 17.73 -3.23 -1.59
CA PRO A 236 18.01 -4.18 -0.51
C PRO A 236 18.59 -3.46 0.73
N ILE A 237 18.14 -3.91 1.89
CA ILE A 237 18.70 -3.55 3.20
C ILE A 237 19.58 -4.73 3.64
N ASN A 238 20.87 -4.50 3.64
CA ASN A 238 21.91 -5.50 4.04
C ASN A 238 22.25 -5.32 5.50
#